data_311544ab21d6d9474f26d3f3b78f089f
#
_entry.id   311544ab21d6d9474f26d3f3b78f089f
#
_cell.length_a   1.000
_cell.length_b   1.000
_cell.length_c   1.000
_cell.angle_alpha   90.00
_cell.angle_beta   90.00
_cell.angle_gamma   90.00
#
_symmetry.space_group_name_H-M   'P 1'
#
loop_
_entity.id
_entity.type
_entity.pdbx_description
1 polymer ?
#
loop_
_entity_poly.entity_id
_entity_poly.type
_entity_poly.pdbx_seq_one_letter_code
_entity_poly.pdbx_strand_id
1 'polypeptide(L)'
;MIELTVAQIAEIVGGAVADISPQDAAHRRVTGTVEFDSRAIGPGGLFLALPGARADGHDHAASAGAAGGGPDPHVPLPIPPVALWAAVAAPNVLAGVLEHDNDGSGAAVLAALAKLATAVAAQLVAGGLTIIGITGSSGKTSTKDLMAAVLAPLGEVVAPPGSFNNELGHPWTVLRATRRTDYLILEMAARHHGNIAALAEIAPPSIGVVLNVGTAHLGEFGSREVIAQTKAELPQAVPHSGAVVLNADDPAVAAMAKLTAARVVRVSRDNTGDVWAGPVSLDELARPRFTLHAHDAQAEVRLGVCGDHQVTNALCAAAVALECGASVEQVAAALTAAPPVSRHRMQVTTRGDGVTVIDDAYNANPDSMRAGLQALAWIAHQPEATRRSWAVLGEMAELGEDAIAEHDRIGRLAVRLDVSRLVVVGTGRSISAMHHGAVLEGAWGSGEATADHGADRTAVNVADGDAALALLRAELRPGDVVLVKASNAAGLGAVADALVADDTCGSVRP
;
A
#
# COMPACT_ATOMS: atom_id res chain seq x y z
N MET A 1 -16.92 5.87 12.42
CA MET A 1 -18.16 5.75 11.61
C MET A 1 -19.16 6.83 12.03
N ILE A 2 -20.11 7.20 11.18
CA ILE A 2 -21.27 8.00 11.62
C ILE A 2 -22.13 7.19 12.60
N GLU A 3 -22.83 7.88 13.50
CA GLU A 3 -23.69 7.20 14.46
C GLU A 3 -24.92 6.60 13.77
N LEU A 4 -25.13 5.30 13.96
CA LEU A 4 -26.31 4.55 13.51
C LEU A 4 -26.85 3.69 14.66
N THR A 5 -28.20 3.51 14.72
CA THR A 5 -28.77 2.55 15.66
C THR A 5 -28.56 1.12 15.15
N VAL A 6 -28.63 0.14 16.05
CA VAL A 6 -28.58 -1.29 15.69
C VAL A 6 -29.69 -1.64 14.70
N ALA A 7 -30.90 -1.09 14.90
CA ALA A 7 -32.02 -1.28 13.98
C ALA A 7 -31.72 -0.70 12.58
N GLN A 8 -31.15 0.50 12.49
CA GLN A 8 -30.76 1.09 11.21
C GLN A 8 -29.68 0.26 10.49
N ILE A 9 -28.72 -0.25 11.24
CA ILE A 9 -27.69 -1.15 10.65
C ILE A 9 -28.34 -2.41 10.10
N ALA A 10 -29.22 -3.06 10.89
CA ALA A 10 -29.96 -4.25 10.45
C ALA A 10 -30.78 -4.01 9.18
N GLU A 11 -31.47 -2.86 9.10
CA GLU A 11 -32.26 -2.46 7.93
C GLU A 11 -31.35 -2.26 6.70
N ILE A 12 -30.24 -1.52 6.83
CA ILE A 12 -29.30 -1.25 5.75
C ILE A 12 -28.70 -2.54 5.18
N VAL A 13 -28.26 -3.44 6.04
CA VAL A 13 -27.62 -4.70 5.60
C VAL A 13 -28.64 -5.75 5.16
N GLY A 14 -29.92 -5.59 5.49
CA GLY A 14 -30.99 -6.57 5.28
C GLY A 14 -30.85 -7.75 6.25
N GLY A 15 -30.36 -7.49 7.46
CA GLY A 15 -30.12 -8.46 8.53
C GLY A 15 -31.23 -8.50 9.57
N ALA A 16 -31.17 -9.49 10.46
CA ALA A 16 -32.03 -9.60 11.63
C ALA A 16 -31.26 -9.18 12.89
N VAL A 17 -31.99 -8.61 13.84
CA VAL A 17 -31.45 -8.27 15.17
C VAL A 17 -31.63 -9.49 16.09
N ALA A 18 -30.59 -9.88 16.80
CA ALA A 18 -30.61 -10.96 17.78
C ALA A 18 -30.06 -10.47 19.13
N ASP A 19 -30.46 -11.15 20.20
CA ASP A 19 -30.00 -10.95 21.59
C ASP A 19 -30.26 -9.53 22.17
N ILE A 20 -31.11 -8.75 21.53
CA ILE A 20 -31.53 -7.41 21.98
C ILE A 20 -32.97 -7.18 21.60
N SER A 21 -33.75 -6.50 22.47
CA SER A 21 -35.15 -6.19 22.17
C SER A 21 -35.27 -5.21 20.98
N PRO A 22 -36.35 -5.25 20.20
CA PRO A 22 -36.59 -4.27 19.14
C PRO A 22 -36.55 -2.82 19.63
N GLN A 23 -37.04 -2.58 20.85
CA GLN A 23 -37.04 -1.26 21.48
C GLN A 23 -35.58 -0.82 21.78
N ASP A 24 -34.75 -1.67 22.36
CA ASP A 24 -33.34 -1.36 22.63
C ASP A 24 -32.56 -1.22 21.35
N ALA A 25 -32.80 -2.05 20.33
CA ALA A 25 -32.12 -1.95 19.00
C ALA A 25 -32.41 -0.60 18.33
N ALA A 26 -33.58 -0.02 18.52
CA ALA A 26 -33.95 1.29 17.99
C ALA A 26 -33.24 2.46 18.70
N HIS A 27 -32.74 2.25 19.92
CA HIS A 27 -32.08 3.30 20.71
C HIS A 27 -30.57 3.09 20.84
N ARG A 28 -30.11 1.83 20.85
CA ARG A 28 -28.69 1.49 20.98
C ARG A 28 -27.91 1.91 19.73
N ARG A 29 -26.93 2.77 19.91
CA ARG A 29 -26.14 3.34 18.83
C ARG A 29 -24.72 2.71 18.74
N VAL A 30 -24.25 2.51 17.53
CA VAL A 30 -22.85 2.27 17.24
C VAL A 30 -22.18 3.64 17.07
N THR A 31 -21.25 3.95 17.95
CA THR A 31 -20.54 5.24 18.04
C THR A 31 -19.03 5.08 18.02
N GLY A 32 -18.54 3.86 18.17
CA GLY A 32 -17.11 3.50 18.17
C GLY A 32 -16.57 3.13 16.80
N THR A 33 -15.42 2.46 16.81
CA THR A 33 -14.72 1.97 15.60
C THR A 33 -15.37 0.70 15.07
N VAL A 34 -15.12 0.41 13.80
CA VAL A 34 -15.46 -0.86 13.15
C VAL A 34 -14.21 -1.71 13.09
N GLU A 35 -14.23 -2.90 13.68
CA GLU A 35 -13.05 -3.75 13.80
C GLU A 35 -13.36 -5.21 13.44
N PHE A 36 -12.41 -5.90 12.87
CA PHE A 36 -12.42 -7.34 12.59
C PHE A 36 -11.47 -8.13 13.50
N ASP A 37 -10.67 -7.43 14.33
CA ASP A 37 -9.93 -8.04 15.44
C ASP A 37 -10.70 -7.82 16.74
N SER A 38 -11.19 -8.89 17.36
CA SER A 38 -11.96 -8.82 18.60
C SER A 38 -11.21 -8.17 19.78
N ARG A 39 -9.87 -8.12 19.71
CA ARG A 39 -9.01 -7.48 20.72
C ARG A 39 -8.89 -5.96 20.54
N ALA A 40 -9.21 -5.46 19.34
CA ALA A 40 -9.13 -4.04 18.99
C ALA A 40 -10.47 -3.32 19.17
N ILE A 41 -11.58 -4.05 19.40
CA ILE A 41 -12.91 -3.46 19.54
C ILE A 41 -13.01 -2.68 20.84
N GLY A 42 -13.48 -1.43 20.74
CA GLY A 42 -13.74 -0.56 21.88
C GLY A 42 -15.23 -0.36 22.17
N PRO A 43 -15.56 0.41 23.24
CA PRO A 43 -16.93 0.73 23.58
C PRO A 43 -17.71 1.34 22.42
N GLY A 44 -18.95 0.89 22.20
CA GLY A 44 -19.81 1.35 21.11
C GLY A 44 -19.35 0.96 19.72
N GLY A 45 -18.33 0.12 19.59
CA GLY A 45 -17.79 -0.34 18.31
C GLY A 45 -18.70 -1.34 17.59
N LEU A 46 -18.37 -1.62 16.33
CA LEU A 46 -18.98 -2.66 15.51
C LEU A 46 -17.96 -3.73 15.20
N PHE A 47 -18.17 -4.94 15.67
CA PHE A 47 -17.31 -6.08 15.39
C PHE A 47 -17.75 -6.82 14.12
N LEU A 48 -16.81 -7.10 13.22
CA LEU A 48 -17.01 -7.90 12.01
C LEU A 48 -16.52 -9.33 12.27
N ALA A 49 -17.44 -10.26 12.40
CA ALA A 49 -17.12 -11.68 12.60
C ALA A 49 -16.77 -12.32 11.26
N LEU A 50 -15.49 -12.59 11.03
CA LEU A 50 -14.98 -13.17 9.79
C LEU A 50 -14.23 -14.47 10.09
N PRO A 51 -14.35 -15.50 9.25
CA PRO A 51 -13.52 -16.71 9.35
C PRO A 51 -12.07 -16.36 9.06
N GLY A 52 -11.16 -16.82 9.90
CA GLY A 52 -9.73 -16.60 9.77
C GLY A 52 -8.93 -17.91 9.81
N ALA A 53 -7.65 -17.86 9.40
CA ALA A 53 -6.77 -19.02 9.29
C ALA A 53 -6.54 -19.78 10.62
N ARG A 54 -6.70 -19.11 11.76
CA ARG A 54 -6.42 -19.70 13.10
C ARG A 54 -7.64 -19.78 14.00
N ALA A 55 -8.64 -18.97 13.78
CA ALA A 55 -9.86 -18.92 14.59
C ALA A 55 -10.99 -18.30 13.76
N ASP A 56 -12.21 -18.75 14.00
CA ASP A 56 -13.39 -18.14 13.40
C ASP A 56 -13.83 -16.94 14.25
N GLY A 57 -13.99 -15.77 13.61
CA GLY A 57 -14.48 -14.55 14.26
C GLY A 57 -15.90 -14.71 14.85
N HIS A 58 -16.70 -15.64 14.30
CA HIS A 58 -18.04 -15.92 14.82
C HIS A 58 -18.00 -16.45 16.27
N ASP A 59 -17.00 -17.27 16.61
CA ASP A 59 -16.80 -17.79 17.97
C ASP A 59 -16.47 -16.66 18.97
N HIS A 60 -15.98 -15.53 18.47
CA HIS A 60 -15.61 -14.36 19.28
C HIS A 60 -16.70 -13.27 19.35
N ALA A 61 -17.83 -13.44 18.65
CA ALA A 61 -18.87 -12.40 18.57
C ALA A 61 -19.46 -12.07 19.96
N ALA A 62 -19.72 -13.09 20.78
CA ALA A 62 -20.22 -12.92 22.15
C ALA A 62 -19.19 -12.25 23.08
N SER A 63 -17.92 -12.64 22.98
CA SER A 63 -16.83 -12.06 23.77
C SER A 63 -16.51 -10.62 23.32
N ALA A 64 -16.57 -10.33 22.03
CA ALA A 64 -16.46 -8.98 21.50
C ALA A 64 -17.59 -8.07 22.02
N GLY A 65 -18.82 -8.61 22.10
CA GLY A 65 -19.96 -7.94 22.72
C GLY A 65 -19.79 -7.66 24.22
N ALA A 66 -19.02 -8.51 24.92
CA ALA A 66 -18.71 -8.36 26.34
C ALA A 66 -17.41 -7.57 26.62
N ALA A 67 -16.46 -7.56 25.67
CA ALA A 67 -15.09 -7.05 25.86
C ALA A 67 -14.96 -5.53 25.88
N GLY A 68 -16.03 -4.81 25.82
CA GLY A 68 -16.05 -3.39 26.13
C GLY A 68 -15.73 -3.09 27.61
N GLY A 69 -15.17 -4.03 28.41
CA GLY A 69 -14.73 -3.86 29.77
C GLY A 69 -13.39 -3.14 29.83
N GLY A 70 -13.38 -1.91 30.37
CA GLY A 70 -12.19 -1.26 30.87
C GLY A 70 -11.47 -2.14 31.91
N PRO A 71 -10.30 -1.73 32.41
CA PRO A 71 -9.50 -2.50 33.38
C PRO A 71 -10.19 -2.79 34.71
N ASP A 72 -11.39 -2.28 34.93
CA ASP A 72 -12.21 -2.55 36.10
C ASP A 72 -13.49 -3.29 35.70
N PRO A 73 -13.63 -4.60 36.06
CA PRO A 73 -14.80 -5.41 35.76
C PRO A 73 -16.08 -4.93 36.49
N HIS A 74 -15.97 -3.98 37.43
CA HIS A 74 -17.10 -3.46 38.22
C HIS A 74 -17.65 -2.15 37.67
N VAL A 75 -17.04 -1.55 36.63
CA VAL A 75 -17.57 -0.34 36.00
C VAL A 75 -18.42 -0.74 34.79
N PRO A 76 -19.74 -0.54 34.77
CA PRO A 76 -20.54 -0.80 33.58
C PRO A 76 -20.08 0.09 32.43
N LEU A 77 -19.82 -0.51 31.27
CA LEU A 77 -19.53 0.27 30.09
C LEU A 77 -20.70 1.13 29.69
N PRO A 78 -20.48 2.39 29.34
CA PRO A 78 -21.55 3.28 28.93
C PRO A 78 -22.23 2.80 27.64
N ILE A 79 -21.54 2.08 26.75
CA ILE A 79 -22.14 1.54 25.51
C ILE A 79 -21.35 0.25 25.13
N PRO A 80 -21.94 -0.95 25.29
CA PRO A 80 -21.30 -2.20 24.85
C PRO A 80 -21.24 -2.27 23.32
N PRO A 81 -20.21 -2.93 22.76
CA PRO A 81 -20.06 -3.12 21.32
C PRO A 81 -21.16 -4.01 20.73
N VAL A 82 -21.33 -3.91 19.41
CA VAL A 82 -22.29 -4.70 18.62
C VAL A 82 -21.48 -5.58 17.66
N ALA A 83 -21.90 -6.80 17.42
CA ALA A 83 -21.31 -7.67 16.43
C ALA A 83 -22.18 -7.73 15.17
N LEU A 84 -21.57 -7.61 14.01
CA LEU A 84 -22.14 -7.97 12.73
C LEU A 84 -21.69 -9.40 12.40
N TRP A 85 -22.62 -10.34 12.41
CA TRP A 85 -22.38 -11.73 12.09
C TRP A 85 -23.50 -12.28 11.21
N ALA A 86 -23.18 -13.26 10.37
CA ALA A 86 -24.17 -13.93 9.53
C ALA A 86 -24.39 -15.36 10.04
N ALA A 87 -25.64 -15.68 10.38
CA ALA A 87 -26.02 -17.08 10.52
C ALA A 87 -26.15 -17.70 9.13
N VAL A 88 -25.59 -18.88 8.98
CA VAL A 88 -25.56 -19.67 7.74
C VAL A 88 -26.98 -19.98 7.26
N ALA A 89 -27.52 -19.23 6.32
CA ALA A 89 -28.78 -19.55 5.66
C ALA A 89 -28.99 -18.83 4.31
N ALA A 90 -27.97 -18.40 3.59
CA ALA A 90 -28.14 -17.79 2.28
C ALA A 90 -27.55 -18.68 1.17
N PRO A 91 -28.40 -19.39 0.39
CA PRO A 91 -27.93 -20.34 -0.62
C PRO A 91 -27.28 -19.71 -1.86
N ASN A 92 -27.07 -18.40 -1.90
CA ASN A 92 -26.57 -17.66 -3.08
C ASN A 92 -25.38 -16.75 -2.77
N VAL A 93 -24.65 -16.95 -1.68
CA VAL A 93 -23.43 -16.21 -1.39
C VAL A 93 -22.27 -16.93 -2.04
N LEU A 94 -21.48 -16.22 -2.88
CA LEU A 94 -20.30 -16.76 -3.56
C LEU A 94 -19.31 -17.31 -2.50
N ALA A 95 -19.25 -18.63 -2.36
CA ALA A 95 -18.21 -19.28 -1.60
C ALA A 95 -16.86 -18.97 -2.28
N GLY A 96 -15.84 -18.61 -1.49
CA GLY A 96 -14.47 -18.46 -1.99
C GLY A 96 -13.92 -17.04 -2.02
N VAL A 97 -14.64 -16.03 -1.50
CA VAL A 97 -14.10 -14.66 -1.34
C VAL A 97 -13.06 -14.58 -0.22
N LEU A 98 -13.17 -15.43 0.80
CA LEU A 98 -12.19 -15.60 1.87
C LEU A 98 -11.62 -17.02 1.84
N GLU A 99 -10.32 -17.15 2.00
CA GLU A 99 -9.57 -18.40 1.87
C GLU A 99 -10.02 -19.51 2.84
N HIS A 100 -10.69 -19.15 3.94
CA HIS A 100 -11.15 -20.07 4.98
C HIS A 100 -12.68 -20.06 5.17
N ASP A 101 -13.43 -19.46 4.25
CA ASP A 101 -14.89 -19.38 4.30
C ASP A 101 -15.53 -20.64 3.69
N ASN A 102 -15.67 -21.67 4.50
CA ASN A 102 -16.18 -22.97 4.05
C ASN A 102 -17.70 -23.04 3.89
N ASP A 103 -18.44 -22.11 4.50
CA ASP A 103 -19.90 -22.11 4.57
C ASP A 103 -20.55 -20.82 4.00
N GLY A 104 -19.74 -19.87 3.51
CA GLY A 104 -20.21 -18.60 2.96
C GLY A 104 -20.60 -17.55 4.00
N SER A 105 -20.38 -17.80 5.30
CA SER A 105 -20.70 -16.84 6.36
C SER A 105 -19.83 -15.58 6.27
N GLY A 106 -18.55 -15.73 5.97
CA GLY A 106 -17.64 -14.62 5.77
C GLY A 106 -18.01 -13.75 4.56
N ALA A 107 -18.39 -14.38 3.44
CA ALA A 107 -18.86 -13.67 2.26
C ALA A 107 -20.17 -12.88 2.57
N ALA A 108 -21.05 -13.43 3.39
CA ALA A 108 -22.26 -12.72 3.83
C ALA A 108 -21.94 -11.50 4.70
N VAL A 109 -20.94 -11.61 5.60
CA VAL A 109 -20.48 -10.48 6.42
C VAL A 109 -19.84 -9.40 5.52
N LEU A 110 -19.01 -9.77 4.52
CA LEU A 110 -18.45 -8.81 3.57
C LEU A 110 -19.53 -8.11 2.74
N ALA A 111 -20.55 -8.84 2.29
CA ALA A 111 -21.69 -8.24 1.58
C ALA A 111 -22.47 -7.26 2.46
N ALA A 112 -22.68 -7.59 3.73
CA ALA A 112 -23.30 -6.69 4.70
C ALA A 112 -22.43 -5.46 4.96
N LEU A 113 -21.11 -5.64 5.10
CA LEU A 113 -20.15 -4.55 5.27
C LEU A 113 -20.16 -3.59 4.07
N ALA A 114 -20.20 -4.11 2.84
CA ALA A 114 -20.29 -3.31 1.62
C ALA A 114 -21.58 -2.47 1.61
N LYS A 115 -22.76 -3.07 1.91
CA LYS A 115 -24.03 -2.33 1.99
C LYS A 115 -23.97 -1.22 3.03
N LEU A 116 -23.44 -1.51 4.21
CA LEU A 116 -23.29 -0.53 5.28
C LEU A 116 -22.38 0.63 4.85
N ALA A 117 -21.23 0.30 4.24
CA ALA A 117 -20.30 1.29 3.74
C ALA A 117 -20.92 2.17 2.65
N THR A 118 -21.69 1.59 1.72
CA THR A 118 -22.39 2.33 0.66
C THR A 118 -23.40 3.33 1.27
N ALA A 119 -24.20 2.89 2.25
CA ALA A 119 -25.15 3.78 2.90
C ALA A 119 -24.47 4.92 3.68
N VAL A 120 -23.35 4.62 4.36
CA VAL A 120 -22.56 5.61 5.09
C VAL A 120 -21.88 6.59 4.12
N ALA A 121 -21.25 6.09 3.04
CA ALA A 121 -20.62 6.92 2.01
C ALA A 121 -21.64 7.90 1.40
N ALA A 122 -22.83 7.43 1.02
CA ALA A 122 -23.88 8.28 0.45
C ALA A 122 -24.29 9.40 1.41
N GLN A 123 -24.46 9.11 2.71
CA GLN A 123 -24.78 10.13 3.71
C GLN A 123 -23.67 11.16 3.90
N LEU A 124 -22.39 10.71 3.86
CA LEU A 124 -21.24 11.59 4.04
C LEU A 124 -21.02 12.47 2.80
N VAL A 125 -21.19 11.93 1.59
CA VAL A 125 -21.12 12.70 0.35
C VAL A 125 -22.21 13.75 0.29
N ALA A 126 -23.44 13.44 0.72
CA ALA A 126 -24.50 14.43 0.85
C ALA A 126 -24.16 15.52 1.88
N GLY A 127 -23.26 15.25 2.82
CA GLY A 127 -22.72 16.20 3.80
C GLY A 127 -21.47 16.96 3.33
N GLY A 128 -20.98 16.74 2.11
CA GLY A 128 -19.82 17.45 1.55
C GLY A 128 -18.51 16.64 1.48
N LEU A 129 -18.53 15.35 1.89
CA LEU A 129 -17.34 14.49 1.77
C LEU A 129 -16.87 14.37 0.32
N THR A 130 -15.58 14.60 0.07
CA THR A 130 -14.91 14.29 -1.19
C THR A 130 -14.25 12.92 -1.13
N ILE A 131 -14.66 12.00 -2.00
CA ILE A 131 -14.08 10.66 -2.12
C ILE A 131 -13.07 10.65 -3.26
N ILE A 132 -11.85 10.17 -2.97
CA ILE A 132 -10.74 10.06 -3.91
C ILE A 132 -10.38 8.58 -4.05
N GLY A 133 -10.56 8.03 -5.26
CA GLY A 133 -10.14 6.67 -5.58
C GLY A 133 -8.76 6.65 -6.24
N ILE A 134 -7.90 5.71 -5.85
CA ILE A 134 -6.58 5.54 -6.46
C ILE A 134 -6.31 4.10 -6.85
N THR A 135 -5.85 3.90 -8.10
CA THR A 135 -5.38 2.61 -8.61
C THR A 135 -4.05 2.72 -9.34
N GLY A 136 -3.42 1.60 -9.59
CA GLY A 136 -2.13 1.47 -10.27
C GLY A 136 -1.49 0.12 -9.97
N SER A 137 -0.56 -0.32 -10.78
CA SER A 137 0.22 -1.55 -10.54
C SER A 137 1.17 -1.39 -9.38
N SER A 138 1.78 -0.20 -9.23
CA SER A 138 2.68 0.17 -8.14
C SER A 138 2.40 1.59 -7.66
N GLY A 139 2.93 1.98 -6.49
CA GLY A 139 2.87 3.35 -5.98
C GLY A 139 1.60 3.76 -5.25
N LYS A 140 0.52 2.96 -5.25
CA LYS A 140 -0.78 3.32 -4.61
C LYS A 140 -0.63 3.82 -3.18
N THR A 141 -0.02 3.02 -2.31
CA THR A 141 0.12 3.35 -0.88
C THR A 141 0.97 4.60 -0.66
N SER A 142 2.11 4.71 -1.36
CA SER A 142 2.97 5.89 -1.26
C SER A 142 2.26 7.16 -1.76
N THR A 143 1.49 7.06 -2.85
CA THR A 143 0.69 8.19 -3.36
C THR A 143 -0.44 8.55 -2.39
N LYS A 144 -1.12 7.56 -1.80
CA LYS A 144 -2.12 7.77 -0.75
C LYS A 144 -1.53 8.53 0.45
N ASP A 145 -0.32 8.17 0.90
CA ASP A 145 0.34 8.85 2.01
C ASP A 145 0.67 10.31 1.66
N LEU A 146 1.19 10.55 0.44
CA LEU A 146 1.44 11.91 -0.05
C LEU A 146 0.13 12.70 -0.22
N MET A 147 -0.95 12.08 -0.74
CA MET A 147 -2.26 12.72 -0.83
C MET A 147 -2.78 13.12 0.56
N ALA A 148 -2.66 12.23 1.55
CA ALA A 148 -3.08 12.56 2.90
C ALA A 148 -2.31 13.76 3.46
N ALA A 149 -1.01 13.85 3.19
CA ALA A 149 -0.17 14.98 3.61
C ALA A 149 -0.57 16.31 2.94
N VAL A 150 -0.85 16.30 1.63
CA VAL A 150 -1.19 17.54 0.91
C VAL A 150 -2.64 18.00 1.15
N LEU A 151 -3.53 17.10 1.53
CA LEU A 151 -4.93 17.42 1.86
C LEU A 151 -5.13 17.81 3.32
N ALA A 152 -4.26 17.36 4.24
CA ALA A 152 -4.39 17.66 5.67
C ALA A 152 -4.48 19.17 6.01
N PRO A 153 -3.78 20.08 5.30
CA PRO A 153 -3.97 21.52 5.51
C PRO A 153 -5.34 22.06 5.06
N LEU A 154 -6.09 21.30 4.25
CA LEU A 154 -7.38 21.73 3.70
C LEU A 154 -8.57 21.20 4.52
N GLY A 155 -8.39 20.13 5.30
CA GLY A 155 -9.47 19.53 6.10
C GLY A 155 -9.11 18.20 6.73
N GLU A 156 -10.10 17.57 7.39
CA GLU A 156 -9.92 16.26 8.01
C GLU A 156 -9.85 15.15 6.95
N VAL A 157 -8.74 14.39 6.94
CA VAL A 157 -8.47 13.33 5.97
C VAL A 157 -8.59 11.95 6.62
N VAL A 158 -9.31 11.06 5.98
CA VAL A 158 -9.31 9.63 6.29
C VAL A 158 -8.69 8.87 5.11
N ALA A 159 -7.66 8.05 5.41
CA ALA A 159 -7.00 7.15 4.49
C ALA A 159 -6.79 5.79 5.15
N PRO A 160 -6.68 4.69 4.38
CA PRO A 160 -6.44 3.36 4.97
C PRO A 160 -5.07 3.31 5.63
N PRO A 161 -4.94 2.73 6.83
CA PRO A 161 -3.64 2.38 7.38
C PRO A 161 -3.04 1.24 6.55
N GLY A 162 -1.82 1.43 6.02
CA GLY A 162 -1.22 0.46 5.11
C GLY A 162 -1.98 0.32 3.78
N SER A 163 -2.18 -0.90 3.29
CA SER A 163 -2.78 -1.20 1.97
C SER A 163 -4.11 -1.96 2.10
N PHE A 164 -5.08 -1.42 2.83
CA PHE A 164 -6.44 -1.95 2.90
C PHE A 164 -7.23 -1.54 1.65
N ASN A 165 -7.17 -2.35 0.59
CA ASN A 165 -7.60 -1.99 -0.76
C ASN A 165 -8.47 -3.03 -1.49
N ASN A 166 -8.95 -4.04 -0.75
CA ASN A 166 -9.79 -5.15 -1.23
C ASN A 166 -11.22 -5.07 -0.65
N GLU A 167 -12.01 -6.14 -0.85
CA GLU A 167 -13.41 -6.30 -0.47
C GLU A 167 -13.66 -6.14 1.04
N LEU A 168 -12.66 -6.32 1.87
CA LEU A 168 -12.70 -6.05 3.32
C LEU A 168 -12.18 -4.64 3.62
N GLY A 169 -10.98 -4.34 3.16
CA GLY A 169 -10.25 -3.14 3.55
C GLY A 169 -10.85 -1.85 3.03
N HIS A 170 -11.41 -1.87 1.82
CA HIS A 170 -12.03 -0.71 1.21
C HIS A 170 -13.32 -0.25 1.97
N PRO A 171 -14.36 -1.11 2.15
CA PRO A 171 -15.53 -0.70 2.91
C PRO A 171 -15.23 -0.44 4.40
N TRP A 172 -14.28 -1.17 5.00
CA TRP A 172 -13.80 -0.87 6.35
C TRP A 172 -13.21 0.54 6.46
N THR A 173 -12.43 0.98 5.44
CA THR A 173 -11.87 2.34 5.40
C THR A 173 -12.97 3.39 5.27
N VAL A 174 -14.01 3.14 4.46
CA VAL A 174 -15.17 4.03 4.36
C VAL A 174 -15.83 4.24 5.72
N LEU A 175 -15.99 3.17 6.51
CA LEU A 175 -16.62 3.25 7.83
C LEU A 175 -15.74 3.94 8.90
N ARG A 176 -14.50 4.29 8.61
CA ARG A 176 -13.68 5.15 9.47
C ARG A 176 -13.98 6.63 9.32
N ALA A 177 -14.60 7.04 8.21
CA ALA A 177 -14.99 8.41 7.98
C ALA A 177 -16.15 8.84 8.91
N THR A 178 -16.16 10.10 9.29
CA THR A 178 -17.14 10.73 10.16
C THR A 178 -17.74 11.96 9.47
N ARG A 179 -18.74 12.60 10.09
CA ARG A 179 -19.32 13.86 9.59
C ARG A 179 -18.35 15.04 9.57
N ARG A 180 -17.16 14.90 10.19
CA ARG A 180 -16.11 15.91 10.18
C ARG A 180 -15.08 15.66 9.08
N THR A 181 -15.09 14.46 8.48
CA THR A 181 -14.15 14.08 7.44
C THR A 181 -14.46 14.84 6.16
N ASP A 182 -13.51 15.61 5.65
CA ASP A 182 -13.62 16.36 4.40
C ASP A 182 -13.15 15.52 3.20
N TYR A 183 -12.12 14.71 3.40
CA TYR A 183 -11.49 13.90 2.35
C TYR A 183 -11.37 12.44 2.76
N LEU A 184 -11.85 11.54 1.91
CA LEU A 184 -11.71 10.10 2.06
C LEU A 184 -10.89 9.53 0.90
N ILE A 185 -9.69 9.03 1.18
CA ILE A 185 -8.80 8.43 0.18
C ILE A 185 -8.97 6.91 0.23
N LEU A 186 -9.27 6.30 -0.91
CA LEU A 186 -9.53 4.87 -1.05
C LEU A 186 -8.58 4.24 -2.06
N GLU A 187 -7.73 3.34 -1.62
CA GLU A 187 -6.97 2.48 -2.53
C GLU A 187 -7.90 1.42 -3.13
N MET A 188 -7.80 1.22 -4.45
CA MET A 188 -8.57 0.23 -5.21
C MET A 188 -7.60 -0.74 -5.90
N ALA A 189 -7.46 -1.93 -5.34
CA ALA A 189 -6.71 -3.03 -5.94
C ALA A 189 -7.65 -3.94 -6.74
N ALA A 190 -7.08 -4.65 -7.69
CA ALA A 190 -7.81 -5.66 -8.46
C ALA A 190 -6.92 -6.86 -8.73
N ARG A 191 -7.53 -8.03 -8.76
CA ARG A 191 -6.99 -9.30 -9.25
C ARG A 191 -7.72 -9.76 -10.51
N HIS A 192 -8.96 -9.29 -10.71
CA HIS A 192 -9.80 -9.65 -11.85
C HIS A 192 -10.52 -8.41 -12.38
N HIS A 193 -10.96 -8.49 -13.64
CA HIS A 193 -11.84 -7.51 -14.23
C HIS A 193 -13.14 -7.39 -13.42
N GLY A 194 -13.64 -6.16 -13.22
CA GLY A 194 -14.82 -5.85 -12.42
C GLY A 194 -14.53 -5.52 -10.96
N ASN A 195 -13.32 -5.81 -10.43
CA ASN A 195 -13.02 -5.56 -9.02
C ASN A 195 -13.02 -4.06 -8.69
N ILE A 196 -12.40 -3.22 -9.53
CA ILE A 196 -12.37 -1.77 -9.28
C ILE A 196 -13.75 -1.14 -9.42
N ALA A 197 -14.54 -1.59 -10.41
CA ALA A 197 -15.91 -1.15 -10.58
C ALA A 197 -16.76 -1.47 -9.34
N ALA A 198 -16.66 -2.70 -8.80
CA ALA A 198 -17.36 -3.10 -7.59
C ALA A 198 -16.96 -2.26 -6.35
N LEU A 199 -15.66 -1.95 -6.19
CA LEU A 199 -15.20 -1.07 -5.12
C LEU A 199 -15.71 0.36 -5.30
N ALA A 200 -15.73 0.87 -6.54
CA ALA A 200 -16.25 2.20 -6.86
C ALA A 200 -17.78 2.30 -6.66
N GLU A 201 -18.53 1.21 -6.84
CA GLU A 201 -19.97 1.16 -6.52
C GLU A 201 -20.25 1.30 -5.00
N ILE A 202 -19.35 0.76 -4.15
CA ILE A 202 -19.48 0.91 -2.69
C ILE A 202 -19.33 2.38 -2.26
N ALA A 203 -18.33 3.07 -2.81
CA ALA A 203 -18.03 4.46 -2.48
C ALA A 203 -17.61 5.20 -3.75
N PRO A 204 -18.57 5.72 -4.55
CA PRO A 204 -18.29 6.36 -5.83
C PRO A 204 -17.34 7.56 -5.68
N PRO A 205 -16.14 7.51 -6.30
CA PRO A 205 -15.18 8.59 -6.18
C PRO A 205 -15.56 9.80 -7.04
N SER A 206 -15.42 10.99 -6.49
CA SER A 206 -15.50 12.25 -7.26
C SER A 206 -14.17 12.59 -7.93
N ILE A 207 -13.05 12.07 -7.42
CA ILE A 207 -11.74 12.18 -8.03
C ILE A 207 -11.15 10.78 -8.18
N GLY A 208 -10.77 10.40 -9.42
CA GLY A 208 -10.10 9.13 -9.72
C GLY A 208 -8.65 9.35 -10.12
N VAL A 209 -7.74 8.51 -9.62
CA VAL A 209 -6.29 8.62 -9.91
C VAL A 209 -5.76 7.31 -10.44
N VAL A 210 -5.14 7.33 -11.62
CA VAL A 210 -4.49 6.16 -12.21
C VAL A 210 -3.00 6.41 -12.37
N LEU A 211 -2.17 5.63 -11.66
CA LEU A 211 -0.74 5.85 -11.58
C LEU A 211 0.03 5.23 -12.75
N ASN A 212 -0.18 3.95 -12.99
CA ASN A 212 0.55 3.18 -14.00
C ASN A 212 -0.11 1.84 -14.30
N VAL A 213 0.26 1.29 -15.47
CA VAL A 213 -0.07 -0.08 -15.91
C VAL A 213 1.23 -0.84 -16.08
N GLY A 214 1.67 -1.50 -15.02
CA GLY A 214 2.86 -2.37 -15.00
C GLY A 214 2.47 -3.85 -15.12
N THR A 215 3.35 -4.71 -14.60
CA THR A 215 3.24 -6.18 -14.66
C THR A 215 2.80 -6.82 -13.34
N ALA A 216 2.36 -6.03 -12.35
CA ALA A 216 1.84 -6.56 -11.09
C ALA A 216 0.59 -7.42 -11.34
N HIS A 217 0.53 -8.60 -10.69
CA HIS A 217 -0.55 -9.59 -10.83
C HIS A 217 -0.73 -10.14 -12.25
N LEU A 218 0.33 -10.11 -13.08
CA LEU A 218 0.26 -10.56 -14.47
C LEU A 218 -0.23 -12.01 -14.61
N GLY A 219 0.14 -12.87 -13.64
CA GLY A 219 -0.30 -14.27 -13.58
C GLY A 219 -1.82 -14.43 -13.40
N GLU A 220 -2.50 -13.48 -12.76
CA GLU A 220 -3.95 -13.51 -12.56
C GLU A 220 -4.69 -12.87 -13.74
N PHE A 221 -4.14 -11.80 -14.31
CA PHE A 221 -4.75 -11.06 -15.41
C PHE A 221 -4.47 -11.66 -16.80
N GLY A 222 -3.41 -12.42 -16.94
CA GLY A 222 -2.98 -13.03 -18.20
C GLY A 222 -2.30 -12.06 -19.20
N SER A 223 -2.65 -10.77 -19.22
CA SER A 223 -1.97 -9.79 -20.08
C SER A 223 -1.99 -8.37 -19.51
N ARG A 224 -1.08 -7.52 -20.01
CA ARG A 224 -1.01 -6.09 -19.66
C ARG A 224 -2.23 -5.31 -20.14
N GLU A 225 -2.84 -5.73 -21.24
CA GLU A 225 -4.06 -5.14 -21.80
C GLU A 225 -5.23 -5.34 -20.85
N VAL A 226 -5.38 -6.54 -20.27
CA VAL A 226 -6.43 -6.82 -19.26
C VAL A 226 -6.19 -6.01 -17.99
N ILE A 227 -4.93 -5.85 -17.55
CA ILE A 227 -4.58 -4.95 -16.44
C ILE A 227 -5.01 -3.52 -16.75
N ALA A 228 -4.73 -3.02 -17.96
CA ALA A 228 -5.12 -1.68 -18.36
C ALA A 228 -6.66 -1.51 -18.40
N GLN A 229 -7.38 -2.47 -18.96
CA GLN A 229 -8.85 -2.46 -18.99
C GLN A 229 -9.44 -2.44 -17.57
N THR A 230 -8.91 -3.26 -16.66
CA THR A 230 -9.38 -3.30 -15.27
C THR A 230 -9.11 -1.98 -14.56
N LYS A 231 -7.93 -1.36 -14.76
CA LYS A 231 -7.64 -0.06 -14.15
C LYS A 231 -8.48 1.07 -14.73
N ALA A 232 -8.90 0.96 -15.99
CA ALA A 232 -9.80 1.90 -16.65
C ALA A 232 -11.21 1.92 -16.05
N GLU A 233 -11.59 0.92 -15.25
CA GLU A 233 -12.86 0.92 -14.52
C GLU A 233 -12.95 2.11 -13.56
N LEU A 234 -11.83 2.57 -12.97
CA LEU A 234 -11.84 3.74 -12.08
C LEU A 234 -12.17 5.04 -12.83
N PRO A 235 -11.48 5.43 -13.92
CA PRO A 235 -11.89 6.58 -14.74
C PRO A 235 -13.33 6.54 -15.23
N GLN A 236 -13.83 5.35 -15.55
CA GLN A 236 -15.21 5.16 -16.00
C GLN A 236 -16.25 5.34 -14.89
N ALA A 237 -15.88 5.04 -13.63
CA ALA A 237 -16.74 5.19 -12.46
C ALA A 237 -16.85 6.64 -11.96
N VAL A 238 -15.92 7.53 -12.34
CA VAL A 238 -15.97 8.94 -11.93
C VAL A 238 -17.06 9.68 -12.68
N PRO A 239 -17.98 10.39 -11.99
CA PRO A 239 -19.07 11.11 -12.64
C PRO A 239 -18.57 12.27 -13.50
N HIS A 240 -19.37 12.69 -14.46
CA HIS A 240 -19.07 13.84 -15.34
C HIS A 240 -18.68 15.12 -14.58
N SER A 241 -19.25 15.34 -13.39
CA SER A 241 -18.91 16.48 -12.53
C SER A 241 -17.58 16.35 -11.79
N GLY A 242 -16.95 15.17 -11.86
CA GLY A 242 -15.70 14.87 -11.16
C GLY A 242 -14.45 15.14 -12.00
N ALA A 243 -13.31 14.68 -11.49
CA ALA A 243 -12.01 14.79 -12.15
C ALA A 243 -11.26 13.46 -12.15
N VAL A 244 -10.48 13.22 -13.21
CA VAL A 244 -9.61 12.04 -13.31
C VAL A 244 -8.17 12.50 -13.53
N VAL A 245 -7.28 12.13 -12.60
CA VAL A 245 -5.85 12.38 -12.69
C VAL A 245 -5.18 11.18 -13.38
N LEU A 246 -4.55 11.42 -14.52
CA LEU A 246 -3.89 10.41 -15.33
C LEU A 246 -2.41 10.71 -15.50
N ASN A 247 -1.57 9.72 -15.23
CA ASN A 247 -0.15 9.80 -15.56
C ASN A 247 0.04 9.73 -17.08
N ALA A 248 0.40 10.83 -17.70
CA ALA A 248 0.59 10.95 -19.15
C ALA A 248 1.87 10.26 -19.65
N ASP A 249 2.84 10.00 -18.76
CA ASP A 249 4.09 9.31 -19.10
C ASP A 249 3.89 7.79 -19.31
N ASP A 250 2.75 7.24 -18.86
CA ASP A 250 2.35 5.87 -19.18
C ASP A 250 1.32 5.88 -20.33
N PRO A 251 1.67 5.38 -21.53
CA PRO A 251 0.77 5.40 -22.68
C PRO A 251 -0.55 4.66 -22.45
N ALA A 252 -0.55 3.59 -21.64
CA ALA A 252 -1.79 2.85 -21.34
C ALA A 252 -2.72 3.66 -20.44
N VAL A 253 -2.15 4.42 -19.47
CA VAL A 253 -2.90 5.33 -18.60
C VAL A 253 -3.38 6.55 -19.39
N ALA A 254 -2.52 7.15 -20.21
CA ALA A 254 -2.88 8.31 -21.05
C ALA A 254 -4.05 7.99 -22.00
N ALA A 255 -4.12 6.77 -22.54
CA ALA A 255 -5.21 6.32 -23.40
C ALA A 255 -6.58 6.28 -22.69
N MET A 256 -6.59 6.16 -21.34
CA MET A 256 -7.83 6.11 -20.55
C MET A 256 -8.59 7.45 -20.55
N ALA A 257 -7.96 8.54 -20.97
CA ALA A 257 -8.62 9.84 -21.14
C ALA A 257 -9.85 9.79 -22.07
N LYS A 258 -9.90 8.81 -22.98
CA LYS A 258 -11.02 8.59 -23.91
C LYS A 258 -12.16 7.75 -23.31
N LEU A 259 -11.96 7.18 -22.12
CA LEU A 259 -12.88 6.22 -21.50
C LEU A 259 -13.67 6.86 -20.33
N THR A 260 -13.43 8.12 -20.02
CA THR A 260 -14.13 8.85 -18.96
C THR A 260 -14.93 10.01 -19.51
N ALA A 261 -16.04 10.34 -18.87
CA ALA A 261 -16.80 11.55 -19.12
C ALA A 261 -16.39 12.71 -18.16
N ALA A 262 -15.57 12.40 -17.14
CA ALA A 262 -15.08 13.38 -16.18
C ALA A 262 -13.96 14.24 -16.80
N ARG A 263 -13.68 15.39 -16.18
CA ARG A 263 -12.55 16.23 -16.56
C ARG A 263 -11.24 15.50 -16.32
N VAL A 264 -10.35 15.52 -17.31
CA VAL A 264 -9.03 14.87 -17.23
C VAL A 264 -7.97 15.89 -16.82
N VAL A 265 -7.19 15.54 -15.80
CA VAL A 265 -5.99 16.26 -15.36
C VAL A 265 -4.79 15.36 -15.65
N ARG A 266 -3.87 15.81 -16.49
CA ARG A 266 -2.68 15.05 -16.87
C ARG A 266 -1.52 15.43 -15.98
N VAL A 267 -0.85 14.43 -15.42
CA VAL A 267 0.43 14.63 -14.75
C VAL A 267 1.56 14.08 -15.60
N SER A 268 2.71 14.77 -15.64
CA SER A 268 3.87 14.34 -16.40
C SER A 268 5.17 14.79 -15.73
N ARG A 269 6.25 14.08 -15.99
CA ARG A 269 7.62 14.47 -15.55
C ARG A 269 8.26 15.53 -16.45
N ASP A 270 7.58 15.91 -17.49
CA ASP A 270 7.95 17.01 -18.38
C ASP A 270 6.77 17.97 -18.59
N ASN A 271 6.95 19.01 -19.36
CA ASN A 271 5.93 20.06 -19.56
C ASN A 271 4.77 19.68 -20.49
N THR A 272 4.49 18.40 -20.66
CA THR A 272 3.35 17.89 -21.46
C THR A 272 2.08 17.68 -20.64
N GLY A 273 2.16 17.78 -19.29
CA GLY A 273 1.04 17.64 -18.38
C GLY A 273 0.42 18.98 -17.95
N ASP A 274 -0.78 18.91 -17.34
CA ASP A 274 -1.42 20.06 -16.67
C ASP A 274 -0.72 20.35 -15.33
N VAL A 275 -0.18 19.31 -14.69
CA VAL A 275 0.69 19.37 -13.50
C VAL A 275 1.96 18.60 -13.84
N TRP A 276 3.11 19.24 -13.73
CA TRP A 276 4.36 18.60 -14.16
C TRP A 276 5.57 18.99 -13.30
N ALA A 277 6.62 18.16 -13.39
CA ALA A 277 7.89 18.40 -12.70
C ALA A 277 8.91 19.02 -13.66
N GLY A 278 9.56 20.09 -13.23
CA GLY A 278 10.79 20.58 -13.83
C GLY A 278 11.94 19.57 -13.67
N PRO A 279 13.18 19.94 -14.05
CA PRO A 279 14.30 19.01 -13.96
C PRO A 279 14.40 18.38 -12.57
N VAL A 280 14.45 17.04 -12.53
CA VAL A 280 14.55 16.25 -11.30
C VAL A 280 16.01 16.03 -10.96
N SER A 281 16.37 16.27 -9.70
CA SER A 281 17.66 15.84 -9.11
C SER A 281 17.39 14.99 -7.88
N LEU A 282 18.34 14.10 -7.56
CA LEU A 282 18.28 13.27 -6.37
C LEU A 282 19.38 13.67 -5.40
N ASP A 283 19.09 13.69 -4.11
CA ASP A 283 20.13 13.88 -3.08
C ASP A 283 20.89 12.57 -2.80
N GLU A 284 21.78 12.58 -1.80
CA GLU A 284 22.59 11.43 -1.40
C GLU A 284 21.78 10.21 -0.92
N LEU A 285 20.54 10.41 -0.49
CA LEU A 285 19.61 9.34 -0.09
C LEU A 285 18.56 9.04 -1.18
N ALA A 286 18.84 9.41 -2.43
CA ALA A 286 17.94 9.26 -3.58
C ALA A 286 16.56 9.92 -3.36
N ARG A 287 16.47 11.01 -2.58
CA ARG A 287 15.23 11.77 -2.39
C ARG A 287 15.12 12.83 -3.49
N PRO A 288 13.98 12.86 -4.21
CA PRO A 288 13.80 13.78 -5.32
C PRO A 288 13.66 15.25 -4.89
N ARG A 289 14.29 16.11 -5.70
CA ARG A 289 14.07 17.56 -5.71
C ARG A 289 13.69 17.98 -7.12
N PHE A 290 12.64 18.77 -7.26
CA PHE A 290 12.14 19.27 -8.53
C PHE A 290 11.31 20.54 -8.34
N THR A 291 11.05 21.26 -9.43
CA THR A 291 10.07 22.34 -9.44
C THR A 291 8.71 21.80 -9.86
N LEU A 292 7.71 21.92 -9.00
CA LEU A 292 6.31 21.62 -9.32
C LEU A 292 5.73 22.77 -10.13
N HIS A 293 5.16 22.48 -11.28
CA HIS A 293 4.47 23.44 -12.14
C HIS A 293 3.00 23.04 -12.28
N ALA A 294 2.10 24.01 -12.14
CA ALA A 294 0.69 23.87 -12.46
C ALA A 294 0.10 25.24 -12.80
N HIS A 295 -0.70 25.33 -13.86
CA HIS A 295 -1.20 26.58 -14.40
C HIS A 295 -0.03 27.57 -14.65
N ASP A 296 -0.13 28.79 -14.15
CA ASP A 296 0.92 29.83 -14.26
C ASP A 296 1.81 29.92 -13.01
N ALA A 297 1.69 28.96 -12.07
CA ALA A 297 2.43 28.94 -10.82
C ALA A 297 3.47 27.81 -10.78
N GLN A 298 4.52 28.04 -9.99
CA GLN A 298 5.55 27.02 -9.73
C GLN A 298 6.12 27.16 -8.32
N ALA A 299 6.57 26.03 -7.74
CA ALA A 299 7.22 25.99 -6.44
C ALA A 299 8.21 24.84 -6.33
N GLU A 300 9.29 25.03 -5.55
CA GLU A 300 10.25 23.96 -5.29
C GLU A 300 9.67 22.89 -4.33
N VAL A 301 9.93 21.64 -4.65
CA VAL A 301 9.58 20.46 -3.84
C VAL A 301 10.84 19.65 -3.54
N ARG A 302 10.96 19.21 -2.28
CA ARG A 302 11.99 18.29 -1.81
C ARG A 302 11.29 17.17 -1.07
N LEU A 303 11.21 15.99 -1.70
CA LEU A 303 10.52 14.87 -1.07
C LEU A 303 11.33 14.27 0.08
N GLY A 304 10.66 13.92 1.18
CA GLY A 304 11.24 13.16 2.29
C GLY A 304 11.35 11.65 2.00
N VAL A 305 10.74 11.17 0.92
CA VAL A 305 10.70 9.76 0.53
C VAL A 305 11.73 9.44 -0.56
N CYS A 306 12.31 8.23 -0.50
CA CYS A 306 13.37 7.77 -1.39
C CYS A 306 12.82 7.20 -2.70
N GLY A 307 13.52 7.46 -3.80
CA GLY A 307 13.31 6.87 -5.11
C GLY A 307 12.75 7.84 -6.15
N ASP A 308 13.35 7.82 -7.33
CA ASP A 308 12.99 8.69 -8.47
C ASP A 308 11.52 8.56 -8.90
N HIS A 309 10.95 7.35 -8.78
CA HIS A 309 9.53 7.08 -9.07
C HIS A 309 8.54 7.85 -8.16
N GLN A 310 8.98 8.37 -7.02
CA GLN A 310 8.15 9.17 -6.11
C GLN A 310 7.78 10.53 -6.72
N VAL A 311 8.48 10.99 -7.74
CA VAL A 311 8.11 12.23 -8.46
C VAL A 311 6.72 12.09 -9.07
N THR A 312 6.46 11.01 -9.81
CA THR A 312 5.13 10.77 -10.40
C THR A 312 4.05 10.59 -9.33
N ASN A 313 4.37 9.90 -8.23
CA ASN A 313 3.45 9.76 -7.09
C ASN A 313 3.11 11.13 -6.48
N ALA A 314 4.11 12.01 -6.32
CA ALA A 314 3.93 13.35 -5.80
C ALA A 314 3.14 14.26 -6.75
N LEU A 315 3.35 14.15 -8.07
CA LEU A 315 2.57 14.87 -9.07
C LEU A 315 1.09 14.48 -9.05
N CYS A 316 0.79 13.18 -8.90
CA CYS A 316 -0.58 12.70 -8.75
C CYS A 316 -1.23 13.25 -7.47
N ALA A 317 -0.50 13.24 -6.34
CA ALA A 317 -0.98 13.81 -5.09
C ALA A 317 -1.18 15.34 -5.21
N ALA A 318 -0.25 16.04 -5.86
CA ALA A 318 -0.35 17.48 -6.12
C ALA A 318 -1.60 17.81 -6.95
N ALA A 319 -1.83 17.08 -8.04
CA ALA A 319 -3.00 17.29 -8.88
C ALA A 319 -4.31 17.16 -8.10
N VAL A 320 -4.42 16.15 -7.22
CA VAL A 320 -5.61 15.99 -6.35
C VAL A 320 -5.78 17.19 -5.41
N ALA A 321 -4.72 17.67 -4.76
CA ALA A 321 -4.84 18.79 -3.83
C ALA A 321 -5.20 20.11 -4.55
N LEU A 322 -4.65 20.34 -5.75
CA LEU A 322 -5.00 21.48 -6.60
C LEU A 322 -6.48 21.43 -7.01
N GLU A 323 -7.01 20.24 -7.34
CA GLU A 323 -8.43 20.02 -7.60
C GLU A 323 -9.33 20.29 -6.37
N CYS A 324 -8.78 20.09 -5.17
CA CYS A 324 -9.44 20.41 -3.90
C CYS A 324 -9.24 21.88 -3.47
N GLY A 325 -8.62 22.72 -4.31
CA GLY A 325 -8.50 24.17 -4.09
C GLY A 325 -7.21 24.61 -3.38
N ALA A 326 -6.22 23.74 -3.21
CA ALA A 326 -4.90 24.15 -2.72
C ALA A 326 -4.16 25.03 -3.72
N SER A 327 -3.28 25.95 -3.26
CA SER A 327 -2.32 26.61 -4.13
C SER A 327 -1.09 25.73 -4.37
N VAL A 328 -0.34 26.04 -5.44
CA VAL A 328 0.91 25.32 -5.76
C VAL A 328 1.92 25.42 -4.62
N GLU A 329 2.00 26.57 -3.95
CA GLU A 329 2.90 26.80 -2.81
C GLU A 329 2.48 25.96 -1.60
N GLN A 330 1.17 25.85 -1.31
CA GLN A 330 0.66 25.01 -0.22
C GLN A 330 0.98 23.54 -0.48
N VAL A 331 0.76 23.08 -1.71
CA VAL A 331 1.07 21.70 -2.12
C VAL A 331 2.56 21.42 -2.00
N ALA A 332 3.42 22.31 -2.51
CA ALA A 332 4.87 22.13 -2.46
C ALA A 332 5.39 22.11 -1.01
N ALA A 333 4.88 22.98 -0.14
CA ALA A 333 5.22 23.00 1.28
C ALA A 333 4.79 21.70 1.97
N ALA A 334 3.57 21.22 1.71
CA ALA A 334 3.05 19.97 2.32
C ALA A 334 3.81 18.73 1.83
N LEU A 335 4.13 18.62 0.53
CA LEU A 335 4.96 17.55 -0.02
C LEU A 335 6.37 17.54 0.59
N THR A 336 6.96 18.71 0.78
CA THR A 336 8.30 18.84 1.38
C THR A 336 8.31 18.46 2.85
N ALA A 337 7.24 18.76 3.57
CA ALA A 337 7.09 18.42 4.99
C ALA A 337 6.60 16.96 5.23
N ALA A 338 6.13 16.26 4.19
CA ALA A 338 5.55 14.93 4.31
C ALA A 338 6.58 13.90 4.80
N PRO A 339 6.39 13.26 5.97
CA PRO A 339 7.25 12.18 6.43
C PRO A 339 6.92 10.88 5.69
N PRO A 340 7.82 9.88 5.66
CA PRO A 340 7.46 8.52 5.31
C PRO A 340 6.49 7.97 6.37
N VAL A 341 5.30 7.50 5.95
CA VAL A 341 4.23 7.04 6.85
C VAL A 341 4.11 5.53 6.86
N SER A 342 4.00 4.92 5.68
CA SER A 342 3.80 3.48 5.56
C SER A 342 5.10 2.72 5.75
N ARG A 343 5.10 1.74 6.67
CA ARG A 343 6.28 0.90 6.95
C ARG A 343 6.63 0.03 5.74
N HIS A 344 7.89 -0.31 5.61
CA HIS A 344 8.42 -1.18 4.56
C HIS A 344 8.13 -0.65 3.13
N ARG A 345 8.16 0.68 2.95
CA ARG A 345 7.92 1.38 1.68
C ARG A 345 9.04 2.36 1.40
N MET A 346 10.17 1.87 0.87
CA MET A 346 11.37 2.68 0.59
C MET A 346 11.81 3.54 1.78
N GLN A 347 11.64 3.02 3.00
CA GLN A 347 12.05 3.71 4.21
C GLN A 347 13.57 3.61 4.36
N VAL A 348 14.25 4.75 4.41
CA VAL A 348 15.70 4.82 4.53
C VAL A 348 16.08 5.20 5.96
N THR A 349 16.89 4.37 6.59
CA THR A 349 17.40 4.60 7.95
C THR A 349 18.91 4.42 7.93
N THR A 350 19.66 5.43 8.38
CA THR A 350 21.12 5.31 8.57
C THR A 350 21.40 5.07 10.04
N ARG A 351 22.10 3.98 10.33
CA ARG A 351 22.51 3.55 11.67
C ARG A 351 23.70 4.39 12.18
N GLY A 352 23.94 4.36 13.48
CA GLY A 352 25.09 5.05 14.09
C GLY A 352 26.47 4.55 13.62
N ASP A 353 26.56 3.31 13.15
CA ASP A 353 27.77 2.77 12.48
C ASP A 353 27.89 3.19 11.01
N GLY A 354 26.96 3.97 10.48
CA GLY A 354 26.93 4.46 9.11
C GLY A 354 26.31 3.49 8.08
N VAL A 355 25.86 2.29 8.49
CA VAL A 355 25.09 1.40 7.61
C VAL A 355 23.76 2.05 7.28
N THR A 356 23.45 2.14 5.99
CA THR A 356 22.14 2.67 5.53
C THR A 356 21.25 1.51 5.09
N VAL A 357 20.08 1.37 5.70
CA VAL A 357 19.08 0.36 5.39
C VAL A 357 17.95 0.99 4.59
N ILE A 358 17.68 0.46 3.40
CA ILE A 358 16.53 0.78 2.55
C ILE A 358 15.52 -0.35 2.76
N ASP A 359 14.50 -0.09 3.54
CA ASP A 359 13.43 -1.04 3.83
C ASP A 359 12.28 -0.87 2.85
N ASP A 360 12.14 -1.81 1.92
CA ASP A 360 11.05 -1.88 0.93
C ASP A 360 10.43 -3.29 0.87
N ALA A 361 10.33 -3.93 2.04
CA ALA A 361 9.97 -5.33 2.19
C ALA A 361 8.45 -5.59 2.30
N TYR A 362 7.59 -4.62 1.98
CA TYR A 362 6.14 -4.81 2.04
C TYR A 362 5.61 -5.64 0.86
N ASN A 363 6.07 -5.36 -0.36
CA ASN A 363 5.68 -6.09 -1.56
C ASN A 363 6.75 -5.98 -2.65
N ALA A 364 6.72 -6.93 -3.61
CA ALA A 364 7.64 -6.95 -4.72
C ALA A 364 6.93 -7.33 -6.03
N ASN A 365 7.25 -6.58 -7.08
CA ASN A 365 6.99 -6.89 -8.48
C ASN A 365 8.17 -6.37 -9.32
N PRO A 366 8.30 -6.74 -10.60
CA PRO A 366 9.45 -6.39 -11.42
C PRO A 366 9.76 -4.88 -11.46
N ASP A 367 8.72 -4.03 -11.56
CA ASP A 367 8.89 -2.58 -11.64
C ASP A 367 9.39 -1.99 -10.31
N SER A 368 8.82 -2.45 -9.19
CA SER A 368 9.23 -1.99 -7.86
C SER A 368 10.60 -2.53 -7.45
N MET A 369 10.97 -3.75 -7.87
CA MET A 369 12.31 -4.29 -7.68
C MET A 369 13.35 -3.44 -8.41
N ARG A 370 13.07 -3.09 -9.66
CA ARG A 370 13.93 -2.19 -10.45
C ARG A 370 14.12 -0.85 -9.77
N ALA A 371 13.04 -0.22 -9.30
CA ALA A 371 13.09 1.06 -8.60
C ALA A 371 13.92 1.00 -7.32
N GLY A 372 13.77 -0.08 -6.52
CA GLY A 372 14.56 -0.30 -5.31
C GLY A 372 16.05 -0.48 -5.61
N LEU A 373 16.39 -1.29 -6.63
CA LEU A 373 17.78 -1.51 -7.05
C LEU A 373 18.43 -0.23 -7.61
N GLN A 374 17.68 0.59 -8.35
CA GLN A 374 18.16 1.88 -8.83
C GLN A 374 18.44 2.85 -7.67
N ALA A 375 17.59 2.90 -6.67
CA ALA A 375 17.81 3.70 -5.48
C ALA A 375 19.04 3.21 -4.67
N LEU A 376 19.17 1.89 -4.50
CA LEU A 376 20.35 1.29 -3.87
C LEU A 376 21.63 1.71 -4.60
N ALA A 377 21.68 1.54 -5.93
CA ALA A 377 22.82 1.90 -6.76
C ALA A 377 23.13 3.39 -6.63
N TRP A 378 22.11 4.27 -6.68
CA TRP A 378 22.31 5.71 -6.53
C TRP A 378 22.94 6.06 -5.18
N ILE A 379 22.42 5.54 -4.08
CA ILE A 379 22.92 5.82 -2.72
C ILE A 379 24.35 5.28 -2.53
N ALA A 380 24.64 4.11 -3.11
CA ALA A 380 25.96 3.48 -2.96
C ALA A 380 27.06 4.11 -3.83
N HIS A 381 26.73 4.61 -5.02
CA HIS A 381 27.71 5.09 -5.99
C HIS A 381 27.80 6.62 -6.05
N GLN A 382 27.85 7.27 -4.88
CA GLN A 382 28.05 8.72 -4.84
C GLN A 382 29.49 9.09 -5.27
N PRO A 383 29.70 10.22 -5.99
CA PRO A 383 31.02 10.62 -6.48
C PRO A 383 32.08 10.76 -5.39
N GLU A 384 31.67 11.16 -4.18
CA GLU A 384 32.57 11.46 -3.07
C GLU A 384 32.91 10.24 -2.21
N ALA A 385 32.09 9.17 -2.26
CA ALA A 385 32.30 7.97 -1.47
C ALA A 385 31.55 6.78 -2.06
N THR A 386 32.25 5.92 -2.79
CA THR A 386 31.69 4.62 -3.22
C THR A 386 31.56 3.71 -2.01
N ARG A 387 30.33 3.27 -1.74
CA ARG A 387 29.94 2.40 -0.63
C ARG A 387 29.62 1.00 -1.17
N ARG A 388 29.87 -0.05 -0.39
CA ARG A 388 29.38 -1.38 -0.77
C ARG A 388 27.87 -1.42 -0.71
N SER A 389 27.27 -1.98 -1.74
CA SER A 389 25.82 -2.15 -1.87
C SER A 389 25.42 -3.61 -1.65
N TRP A 390 24.37 -3.82 -0.87
CA TRP A 390 23.79 -5.11 -0.59
C TRP A 390 22.33 -5.12 -1.06
N ALA A 391 21.98 -6.06 -1.93
CA ALA A 391 20.58 -6.31 -2.31
C ALA A 391 20.14 -7.63 -1.68
N VAL A 392 19.24 -7.56 -0.68
CA VAL A 392 18.60 -8.70 -0.02
C VAL A 392 17.22 -8.85 -0.62
N LEU A 393 17.09 -9.80 -1.55
CA LEU A 393 15.91 -9.93 -2.40
C LEU A 393 15.24 -11.29 -2.19
N GLY A 394 13.93 -11.25 -1.94
CA GLY A 394 13.08 -12.46 -1.91
C GLY A 394 12.16 -12.56 -3.11
N GLU A 395 11.19 -13.44 -3.01
CA GLU A 395 10.27 -13.76 -4.08
C GLU A 395 9.37 -12.57 -4.47
N MET A 396 9.12 -12.44 -5.77
CA MET A 396 8.04 -11.67 -6.35
C MET A 396 6.84 -12.62 -6.58
N ALA A 397 5.81 -12.53 -5.75
CA ALA A 397 4.61 -13.34 -5.88
C ALA A 397 3.74 -12.91 -7.05
N GLU A 398 2.77 -13.75 -7.42
CA GLU A 398 1.65 -13.44 -8.35
C GLU A 398 2.09 -13.14 -9.80
N LEU A 399 3.27 -13.62 -10.22
CA LEU A 399 3.78 -13.45 -11.59
C LEU A 399 3.37 -14.57 -12.57
N GLY A 400 2.74 -15.65 -12.08
CA GLY A 400 2.29 -16.76 -12.91
C GLY A 400 3.44 -17.42 -13.70
N GLU A 401 3.22 -17.65 -14.99
CA GLU A 401 4.19 -18.32 -15.86
C GLU A 401 5.48 -17.51 -16.07
N ASP A 402 5.42 -16.19 -15.94
CA ASP A 402 6.56 -15.30 -16.10
C ASP A 402 7.49 -15.25 -14.86
N ALA A 403 7.11 -15.89 -13.76
CA ALA A 403 7.84 -15.80 -12.49
C ALA A 403 9.34 -16.11 -12.65
N ILE A 404 9.70 -17.20 -13.32
CA ILE A 404 11.10 -17.60 -13.52
C ILE A 404 11.87 -16.55 -14.34
N ALA A 405 11.27 -16.08 -15.45
CA ALA A 405 11.91 -15.12 -16.34
C ALA A 405 12.11 -13.75 -15.68
N GLU A 406 11.12 -13.28 -14.92
CA GLU A 406 11.22 -12.00 -14.23
C GLU A 406 12.23 -12.04 -13.08
N HIS A 407 12.31 -13.15 -12.32
CA HIS A 407 13.34 -13.32 -11.29
C HIS A 407 14.75 -13.35 -11.90
N ASP A 408 14.97 -14.08 -13.02
CA ASP A 408 16.26 -14.07 -13.76
C ASP A 408 16.63 -12.64 -14.18
N ARG A 409 15.67 -11.86 -14.73
CA ARG A 409 15.88 -10.46 -15.13
C ARG A 409 16.30 -9.57 -13.96
N ILE A 410 15.70 -9.74 -12.80
CA ILE A 410 16.06 -8.97 -11.59
C ILE A 410 17.48 -9.33 -11.13
N GLY A 411 17.86 -10.61 -11.13
CA GLY A 411 19.22 -11.02 -10.81
C GLY A 411 20.25 -10.37 -11.73
N ARG A 412 20.00 -10.40 -13.05
CA ARG A 412 20.86 -9.71 -14.04
C ARG A 412 20.89 -8.19 -13.83
N LEU A 413 19.74 -7.59 -13.50
CA LEU A 413 19.67 -6.15 -13.26
C LEU A 413 20.52 -5.73 -12.06
N ALA A 414 20.55 -6.50 -10.98
CA ALA A 414 21.40 -6.21 -9.82
C ALA A 414 22.88 -6.13 -10.23
N VAL A 415 23.33 -7.04 -11.12
CA VAL A 415 24.69 -7.01 -11.67
C VAL A 415 24.94 -5.77 -12.53
N ARG A 416 24.02 -5.47 -13.45
CA ARG A 416 24.13 -4.30 -14.36
C ARG A 416 24.14 -2.97 -13.61
N LEU A 417 23.53 -2.92 -12.44
CA LEU A 417 23.54 -1.75 -11.55
C LEU A 417 24.72 -1.76 -10.58
N ASP A 418 25.68 -2.65 -10.78
CA ASP A 418 26.93 -2.73 -10.01
C ASP A 418 26.69 -2.95 -8.50
N VAL A 419 25.68 -3.75 -8.15
CA VAL A 419 25.44 -4.14 -6.75
C VAL A 419 26.58 -5.02 -6.27
N SER A 420 27.23 -4.68 -5.15
CA SER A 420 28.40 -5.41 -4.65
C SER A 420 28.04 -6.81 -4.13
N ARG A 421 26.92 -6.93 -3.41
CA ARG A 421 26.48 -8.18 -2.78
C ARG A 421 25.00 -8.41 -3.07
N LEU A 422 24.68 -9.54 -3.70
CA LEU A 422 23.29 -9.99 -3.88
C LEU A 422 23.03 -11.19 -2.95
N VAL A 423 22.08 -11.03 -2.04
CA VAL A 423 21.59 -12.10 -1.17
C VAL A 423 20.17 -12.45 -1.62
N VAL A 424 20.02 -13.58 -2.26
CA VAL A 424 18.71 -14.09 -2.71
C VAL A 424 18.16 -14.99 -1.61
N VAL A 425 16.97 -14.66 -1.11
CA VAL A 425 16.37 -15.28 0.08
C VAL A 425 15.19 -16.15 -0.29
N GLY A 426 15.25 -17.42 0.12
CA GLY A 426 14.19 -18.40 -0.08
C GLY A 426 14.64 -19.59 -0.90
N THR A 427 13.65 -20.44 -1.21
CA THR A 427 13.83 -21.70 -1.95
C THR A 427 12.87 -21.75 -3.14
N GLY A 428 13.16 -22.59 -4.11
CA GLY A 428 12.29 -22.77 -5.28
C GLY A 428 12.88 -22.26 -6.58
N ARG A 429 12.15 -22.48 -7.69
CA ARG A 429 12.67 -22.24 -9.05
C ARG A 429 12.86 -20.76 -9.36
N SER A 430 11.93 -19.91 -8.94
CA SER A 430 11.99 -18.47 -9.17
C SER A 430 13.19 -17.85 -8.44
N ILE A 431 13.40 -18.23 -7.19
CA ILE A 431 14.54 -17.79 -6.37
C ILE A 431 15.86 -18.26 -7.00
N SER A 432 15.95 -19.55 -7.39
CA SER A 432 17.12 -20.08 -8.08
C SER A 432 17.39 -19.35 -9.40
N ALA A 433 16.35 -18.95 -10.15
CA ALA A 433 16.50 -18.20 -11.38
C ALA A 433 17.08 -16.80 -11.14
N MET A 434 16.68 -16.10 -10.08
CA MET A 434 17.26 -14.80 -9.71
C MET A 434 18.77 -14.94 -9.42
N HIS A 435 19.14 -15.93 -8.64
CA HIS A 435 20.55 -16.21 -8.35
C HIS A 435 21.34 -16.58 -9.62
N HIS A 436 20.82 -17.50 -10.45
CA HIS A 436 21.46 -17.90 -11.71
C HIS A 436 21.59 -16.74 -12.69
N GLY A 437 20.55 -15.89 -12.82
CA GLY A 437 20.61 -14.70 -13.68
C GLY A 437 21.76 -13.78 -13.30
N ALA A 438 21.95 -13.55 -12.00
CA ALA A 438 23.07 -12.77 -11.50
C ALA A 438 24.42 -13.42 -11.81
N VAL A 439 24.59 -14.72 -11.54
CA VAL A 439 25.83 -15.46 -11.82
C VAL A 439 26.18 -15.43 -13.32
N LEU A 440 25.20 -15.67 -14.19
CA LEU A 440 25.40 -15.68 -15.63
C LEU A 440 25.74 -14.30 -16.20
N GLU A 441 25.18 -13.23 -15.64
CA GLU A 441 25.44 -11.85 -16.10
C GLU A 441 26.80 -11.32 -15.65
N GLY A 442 27.23 -11.66 -14.42
CA GLY A 442 28.41 -11.07 -13.79
C GLY A 442 29.64 -11.94 -13.77
N ALA A 443 29.53 -13.21 -14.21
CA ALA A 443 30.59 -14.20 -13.96
C ALA A 443 31.04 -14.23 -12.48
N TRP A 444 30.11 -13.97 -11.56
CA TRP A 444 30.33 -14.01 -10.12
C TRP A 444 30.49 -15.47 -9.68
N GLY A 445 31.69 -16.00 -9.95
CA GLY A 445 32.01 -17.38 -9.64
C GLY A 445 31.98 -17.63 -8.14
N SER A 446 31.38 -18.75 -7.76
CA SER A 446 31.60 -19.38 -6.48
C SER A 446 33.06 -19.81 -6.38
N GLY A 447 33.90 -19.05 -5.69
CA GLY A 447 35.24 -19.48 -5.30
C GLY A 447 36.37 -19.11 -6.27
N GLU A 448 37.36 -18.50 -5.72
CA GLU A 448 38.64 -18.03 -6.20
C GLU A 448 38.63 -16.65 -6.90
N ALA A 449 38.85 -15.65 -6.04
CA ALA A 449 39.17 -14.29 -6.45
C ALA A 449 40.39 -14.25 -7.37
N THR A 450 40.18 -13.86 -8.61
CA THR A 450 41.30 -13.31 -9.40
C THR A 450 41.54 -11.88 -8.94
N ALA A 451 42.75 -11.61 -8.54
CA ALA A 451 43.19 -10.53 -7.65
C ALA A 451 43.07 -9.09 -8.18
N ASP A 452 42.30 -8.78 -9.20
CA ASP A 452 42.44 -7.45 -9.77
C ASP A 452 41.15 -6.61 -9.96
N HIS A 453 39.93 -7.13 -9.87
CA HIS A 453 38.70 -6.28 -9.91
C HIS A 453 37.43 -6.94 -9.35
N GLY A 454 37.48 -7.88 -8.40
CA GLY A 454 36.25 -8.61 -8.10
C GLY A 454 36.09 -9.29 -6.75
N ALA A 455 36.99 -9.12 -5.79
CA ALA A 455 36.91 -9.86 -4.51
C ALA A 455 35.70 -9.53 -3.62
N ASP A 456 35.00 -8.43 -3.89
CA ASP A 456 33.84 -7.99 -3.13
C ASP A 456 32.47 -8.22 -3.83
N ARG A 457 32.45 -8.76 -5.05
CA ARG A 457 31.19 -8.99 -5.80
C ARG A 457 30.78 -10.44 -5.71
N THR A 458 29.66 -10.69 -5.01
CA THR A 458 29.13 -12.06 -4.86
C THR A 458 27.61 -12.11 -4.93
N ALA A 459 27.10 -13.23 -5.43
CA ALA A 459 25.70 -13.60 -5.30
C ALA A 459 25.63 -14.88 -4.46
N VAL A 460 24.79 -14.86 -3.42
CA VAL A 460 24.54 -16.02 -2.56
C VAL A 460 23.04 -16.27 -2.46
N ASN A 461 22.66 -17.54 -2.36
CA ASN A 461 21.29 -17.94 -2.05
C ASN A 461 21.25 -18.50 -0.63
N VAL A 462 20.35 -17.99 0.19
CA VAL A 462 20.10 -18.43 1.57
C VAL A 462 18.66 -18.93 1.72
N ALA A 463 18.43 -19.82 2.66
CA ALA A 463 17.18 -20.54 2.78
C ALA A 463 16.01 -19.63 3.22
N ASP A 464 16.26 -18.68 4.12
CA ASP A 464 15.25 -17.88 4.77
C ASP A 464 15.80 -16.54 5.31
N GLY A 465 14.92 -15.76 5.94
CA GLY A 465 15.28 -14.46 6.51
C GLY A 465 16.27 -14.56 7.67
N ASP A 466 16.22 -15.62 8.47
CA ASP A 466 17.13 -15.80 9.61
C ASP A 466 18.56 -16.05 9.10
N ALA A 467 18.71 -16.87 8.07
CA ALA A 467 20.00 -17.11 7.42
C ALA A 467 20.53 -15.82 6.76
N ALA A 468 19.65 -15.03 6.12
CA ALA A 468 20.01 -13.74 5.55
C ALA A 468 20.49 -12.76 6.65
N LEU A 469 19.77 -12.65 7.75
CA LEU A 469 20.13 -11.78 8.87
C LEU A 469 21.46 -12.19 9.52
N ALA A 470 21.68 -13.50 9.69
CA ALA A 470 22.97 -14.02 10.22
C ALA A 470 24.14 -13.65 9.31
N LEU A 471 23.99 -13.81 7.99
CA LEU A 471 24.99 -13.41 7.00
C LEU A 471 25.27 -11.91 7.05
N LEU A 472 24.22 -11.08 7.08
CA LEU A 472 24.35 -9.63 7.13
C LEU A 472 25.08 -9.16 8.40
N ARG A 473 24.72 -9.73 9.57
CA ARG A 473 25.40 -9.43 10.84
C ARG A 473 26.88 -9.81 10.84
N ALA A 474 27.26 -10.86 10.11
CA ALA A 474 28.65 -11.32 10.03
C ALA A 474 29.51 -10.48 9.06
N GLU A 475 28.90 -9.96 7.98
CA GLU A 475 29.66 -9.39 6.88
C GLU A 475 29.47 -7.89 6.62
N LEU A 476 28.40 -7.27 7.18
CA LEU A 476 28.19 -5.83 7.06
C LEU A 476 29.34 -5.04 7.69
N ARG A 477 29.71 -3.95 7.03
CA ARG A 477 30.77 -3.01 7.48
C ARG A 477 30.19 -1.62 7.63
N PRO A 478 30.75 -0.79 8.50
CA PRO A 478 30.38 0.62 8.60
C PRO A 478 30.36 1.29 7.22
N GLY A 479 29.27 1.99 6.94
CA GLY A 479 29.07 2.69 5.66
C GLY A 479 28.42 1.88 4.55
N ASP A 480 28.15 0.59 4.71
CA ASP A 480 27.42 -0.21 3.71
C ASP A 480 25.99 0.32 3.49
N VAL A 481 25.42 0.04 2.31
CA VAL A 481 24.02 0.32 1.95
C VAL A 481 23.31 -0.98 1.66
N VAL A 482 22.19 -1.22 2.34
CA VAL A 482 21.43 -2.47 2.26
C VAL A 482 19.99 -2.18 1.80
N LEU A 483 19.57 -2.78 0.69
CA LEU A 483 18.16 -2.86 0.28
C LEU A 483 17.57 -4.20 0.73
N VAL A 484 16.44 -4.18 1.43
CA VAL A 484 15.66 -5.37 1.76
C VAL A 484 14.32 -5.30 1.03
N LYS A 485 14.05 -6.26 0.13
CA LYS A 485 12.82 -6.24 -0.69
C LYS A 485 12.33 -7.62 -1.06
N ALA A 486 11.04 -7.86 -0.81
CA ALA A 486 10.32 -9.08 -1.19
C ALA A 486 8.80 -8.87 -1.17
N SER A 487 8.06 -9.84 -1.68
CA SER A 487 6.62 -9.95 -1.40
C SER A 487 6.38 -10.18 0.11
N ASN A 488 5.26 -9.70 0.62
CA ASN A 488 4.93 -9.77 2.05
C ASN A 488 5.01 -11.18 2.63
N ALA A 489 4.58 -12.16 1.86
CA ALA A 489 4.62 -13.57 2.26
C ALA A 489 6.05 -14.10 2.54
N ALA A 490 7.09 -13.49 1.97
CA ALA A 490 8.47 -13.88 2.22
C ALA A 490 9.01 -13.42 3.59
N GLY A 491 8.29 -12.53 4.29
CA GLY A 491 8.58 -12.13 5.66
C GLY A 491 9.86 -11.30 5.86
N LEU A 492 10.46 -10.74 4.80
CA LEU A 492 11.73 -10.00 4.92
C LEU A 492 11.61 -8.66 5.65
N GLY A 493 10.41 -8.16 5.92
CA GLY A 493 10.21 -7.00 6.79
C GLY A 493 10.84 -7.20 8.17
N ALA A 494 10.80 -8.41 8.72
CA ALA A 494 11.46 -8.73 9.99
C ALA A 494 13.00 -8.60 9.92
N VAL A 495 13.60 -8.90 8.76
CA VAL A 495 15.04 -8.71 8.53
C VAL A 495 15.40 -7.22 8.53
N ALA A 496 14.60 -6.40 7.86
CA ALA A 496 14.79 -4.95 7.83
C ALA A 496 14.63 -4.34 9.23
N ASP A 497 13.57 -4.71 9.97
CA ASP A 497 13.34 -4.28 11.34
C ASP A 497 14.50 -4.65 12.26
N ALA A 498 15.01 -5.89 12.18
CA ALA A 498 16.12 -6.36 12.99
C ALA A 498 17.42 -5.61 12.68
N LEU A 499 17.71 -5.34 11.40
CA LEU A 499 18.88 -4.56 11.01
C LEU A 499 18.85 -3.13 11.56
N VAL A 500 17.69 -2.49 11.57
CA VAL A 500 17.52 -1.15 12.15
C VAL A 500 17.61 -1.21 13.69
N ALA A 501 17.05 -2.24 14.31
CA ALA A 501 17.08 -2.40 15.77
C ALA A 501 18.48 -2.70 16.34
N ASP A 502 19.35 -3.34 15.56
CA ASP A 502 20.75 -3.63 15.97
C ASP A 502 21.53 -2.35 16.34
N ASP A 503 21.15 -1.18 15.79
CA ASP A 503 21.73 0.12 16.15
C ASP A 503 21.42 0.54 17.60
N THR A 504 20.24 0.20 18.11
CA THR A 504 19.82 0.58 19.47
C THR A 504 20.53 -0.22 20.57
N CYS A 505 21.10 -1.37 20.24
CA CYS A 505 21.82 -2.25 21.16
C CYS A 505 23.31 -1.91 21.27
N GLY A 506 23.89 -1.17 20.31
CA GLY A 506 25.31 -0.78 20.27
C GLY A 506 25.67 0.43 21.17
N SER A 507 24.69 1.17 21.66
CA SER A 507 24.93 2.36 22.50
C SER A 507 25.16 2.07 24.00
N VAL A 508 25.22 0.79 24.40
CA VAL A 508 25.53 0.37 25.78
C VAL A 508 26.69 -0.63 25.77
N ARG A 509 27.90 -0.15 25.50
CA ARG A 509 29.12 -0.76 26.02
C ARG A 509 30.01 0.36 26.55
N PRO A 510 30.40 0.24 27.85
CA PRO A 510 31.30 1.21 28.54
C PRO A 510 32.71 1.18 27.97
#